data_43bbc3b9f4049760df9a76f2f7a11317
#
_entry.id   43bbc3b9f4049760df9a76f2f7a11317
#
_cell.length_a   1.000
_cell.length_b   1.000
_cell.length_c   1.000
_cell.angle_alpha   90.00
_cell.angle_beta   90.00
_cell.angle_gamma   90.00
#
_symmetry.space_group_name_H-M   'P 1'
#
loop_
_entity.id
_entity.type
_entity.pdbx_description
1 polymer ?
#
loop_
_entity_poly.entity_id
_entity_poly.type
_entity_poly.pdbx_seq_one_letter_code
_entity_poly.pdbx_strand_id
1 'polypeptide(L)'
;MRATVVVLLVPPERADEVIPVGVGRTVRFVRRSDVRYAEAHGDYARLYTGAGSHLVRVPLAVLEEAWRDAGFVRIHRSHLVSLAHVDELVVESGRCTLRVGDVRLTVSRRNTGALRDRLVRGALPRRPHASSPTP
;
A
#
# COMPACT_ATOMS: atom_id res chain seq x y z
N MET A 1 7.62 3.53 23.75
CA MET A 1 8.69 3.56 24.26
C MET A 1 9.71 2.64 23.79
N ARG A 2 9.64 1.40 24.06
CA ARG A 2 10.65 0.48 23.63
C ARG A 2 10.68 0.32 22.14
N ALA A 3 9.53 0.36 21.50
CA ALA A 3 9.44 0.24 20.06
C ALA A 3 10.20 1.37 19.38
N THR A 4 10.22 2.53 20.00
CA THR A 4 10.89 3.66 19.43
C THR A 4 12.39 3.43 19.36
N VAL A 5 12.93 2.79 20.37
CA VAL A 5 14.35 2.51 20.41
C VAL A 5 14.73 1.56 19.29
N VAL A 6 13.89 0.56 19.06
CA VAL A 6 14.14 -0.39 18.00
C VAL A 6 14.14 0.29 16.64
N VAL A 7 13.21 1.22 16.44
CA VAL A 7 13.10 1.92 15.16
C VAL A 7 14.37 2.72 14.88
N LEU A 8 14.98 3.27 15.92
CA LEU A 8 16.19 4.05 15.71
C LEU A 8 17.37 3.23 15.22
N LEU A 9 17.31 1.93 15.40
CA LEU A 9 18.37 1.07 14.94
C LEU A 9 18.19 0.60 13.51
N VAL A 10 17.07 0.95 12.88
CA VAL A 10 16.75 0.53 11.53
C VAL A 10 16.71 1.75 10.63
N PRO A 11 17.32 1.69 9.42
CA PRO A 11 17.26 2.81 8.49
C PRO A 11 15.81 3.20 8.24
N PRO A 12 15.51 4.51 8.21
CA PRO A 12 14.12 4.97 8.04
C PRO A 12 13.42 4.38 6.84
N GLU A 13 14.10 4.21 5.73
CA GLU A 13 13.48 3.69 4.52
C GLU A 13 13.10 2.23 4.65
N ARG A 14 13.64 1.53 5.63
CA ARG A 14 13.32 0.13 5.85
C ARG A 14 12.47 -0.09 7.08
N ALA A 15 12.25 0.95 7.84
CA ALA A 15 11.46 0.80 9.05
C ALA A 15 10.01 0.52 8.68
N ASP A 16 9.42 -0.45 9.36
CA ASP A 16 8.02 -0.78 9.17
C ASP A 16 7.23 0.04 10.16
N GLU A 17 6.72 1.16 9.70
CA GLU A 17 5.99 2.07 10.54
C GLU A 17 4.83 1.38 11.24
N VAL A 18 4.62 1.72 12.50
CA VAL A 18 3.52 1.18 13.28
C VAL A 18 2.52 2.30 13.51
N ILE A 19 1.27 2.08 13.10
CA ILE A 19 0.23 3.09 13.17
C ILE A 19 -0.72 2.75 14.29
N PRO A 20 -0.87 3.63 15.29
CA PRO A 20 -1.84 3.39 16.34
C PRO A 20 -3.25 3.72 15.84
N VAL A 21 -4.18 2.81 16.07
CA VAL A 21 -5.56 2.99 15.68
C VAL A 21 -6.44 2.77 16.90
N GLY A 22 -7.38 3.67 17.12
CA GLY A 22 -8.26 3.56 18.26
C GLY A 22 -9.48 2.74 17.95
N VAL A 23 -9.82 1.82 18.85
CA VAL A 23 -11.03 1.03 18.72
C VAL A 23 -11.68 1.03 20.09
N GLY A 24 -12.68 1.89 20.28
CA GLY A 24 -13.30 2.05 21.57
C GLY A 24 -12.30 2.53 22.59
N ARG A 25 -12.07 1.76 23.64
CA ARG A 25 -11.10 2.10 24.67
C ARG A 25 -9.75 1.49 24.42
N THR A 26 -9.62 0.76 23.32
CA THR A 26 -8.41 0.03 23.00
C THR A 26 -7.65 0.74 21.89
N VAL A 27 -6.33 0.71 21.99
CA VAL A 27 -5.49 1.19 20.91
C VAL A 27 -4.79 -0.01 20.32
N ARG A 28 -4.99 -0.21 19.04
CA ARG A 28 -4.30 -1.29 18.34
C ARG A 28 -3.19 -0.69 17.51
N PHE A 29 -2.20 -1.49 17.22
CA PHE A 29 -1.06 -1.05 16.44
C PHE A 29 -1.05 -1.85 15.14
N VAL A 30 -1.12 -1.11 14.04
CA VAL A 30 -1.17 -1.70 12.70
C VAL A 30 0.16 -1.43 12.03
N ARG A 31 0.78 -2.45 11.48
CA ARG A 31 2.04 -2.27 10.77
C ARG A 31 1.76 -1.82 9.35
N ARG A 32 2.56 -0.88 8.88
CA ARG A 32 2.40 -0.40 7.51
C ARG A 32 2.50 -1.55 6.50
N SER A 33 3.37 -2.51 6.74
CA SER A 33 3.54 -3.64 5.83
C SER A 33 2.30 -4.53 5.77
N ASP A 34 1.41 -4.44 6.75
CA ASP A 34 0.17 -5.20 6.73
C ASP A 34 -0.94 -4.48 6.01
N VAL A 35 -0.76 -3.22 5.67
CA VAL A 35 -1.77 -2.45 4.98
C VAL A 35 -1.74 -2.81 3.50
N ARG A 36 -2.85 -3.33 3.02
CA ARG A 36 -2.98 -3.74 1.61
C ARG A 36 -3.34 -2.56 0.74
N TYR A 37 -4.28 -1.76 1.19
CA TYR A 37 -4.63 -0.53 0.50
C TYR A 37 -5.35 0.39 1.48
N ALA A 38 -5.46 1.64 1.10
CA ALA A 38 -6.15 2.64 1.90
C ALA A 38 -7.16 3.36 1.04
N GLU A 39 -8.26 3.76 1.65
CA GLU A 39 -9.36 4.42 0.96
C GLU A 39 -9.64 5.76 1.62
N ALA A 40 -9.90 6.76 0.79
CA ALA A 40 -10.18 8.10 1.30
C ALA A 40 -11.57 8.19 1.90
N HIS A 41 -11.65 8.82 3.06
CA HIS A 41 -12.92 9.11 3.72
C HIS A 41 -12.84 10.54 4.27
N GLY A 42 -12.92 11.52 3.37
CA GLY A 42 -12.78 12.91 3.78
C GLY A 42 -11.40 13.16 4.35
N ASP A 43 -11.34 13.63 5.58
CA ASP A 43 -10.08 13.89 6.25
C ASP A 43 -9.50 12.66 6.90
N TYR A 44 -10.15 11.53 6.70
CA TYR A 44 -9.70 10.26 7.24
C TYR A 44 -9.30 9.32 6.12
N ALA A 45 -8.59 8.28 6.47
CA ALA A 45 -8.29 7.20 5.55
C ALA A 45 -8.62 5.89 6.23
N ARG A 46 -9.19 4.97 5.48
CA ARG A 46 -9.47 3.64 6.02
C ARG A 46 -8.40 2.71 5.51
N LEU A 47 -7.69 2.10 6.44
CA LEU A 47 -6.61 1.16 6.12
C LEU A 47 -7.17 -0.24 6.11
N TYR A 48 -6.90 -0.98 5.05
CA TYR A 48 -7.38 -2.37 4.93
C TYR A 48 -6.22 -3.32 5.08
N THR A 49 -6.37 -4.26 6.01
CA THR A 49 -5.37 -5.29 6.28
C THR A 49 -6.03 -6.65 6.22
N GLY A 50 -5.24 -7.70 6.39
CA GLY A 50 -5.79 -9.05 6.44
C GLY A 50 -6.70 -9.27 7.63
N ALA A 51 -6.52 -8.48 8.68
CA ALA A 51 -7.31 -8.64 9.89
C ALA A 51 -8.55 -7.75 9.93
N GLY A 52 -8.74 -6.90 8.91
CA GLY A 52 -9.90 -6.03 8.87
C GLY A 52 -9.51 -4.63 8.44
N SER A 53 -10.34 -3.66 8.78
CA SER A 53 -10.07 -2.28 8.38
C SER A 53 -10.03 -1.37 9.60
N HIS A 54 -9.31 -0.26 9.46
CA HIS A 54 -9.12 0.69 10.54
C HIS A 54 -9.15 2.09 10.00
N LEU A 55 -9.88 2.97 10.67
CA LEU A 55 -9.99 4.35 10.26
C LEU A 55 -8.93 5.18 10.99
N VAL A 56 -8.15 5.94 10.23
CA VAL A 56 -7.13 6.82 10.82
C VAL A 56 -7.41 8.24 10.39
N ARG A 57 -7.08 9.19 11.28
CA ARG A 57 -7.39 10.58 11.01
C ARG A 57 -6.27 11.26 10.24
N VAL A 58 -6.05 10.77 9.03
CA VAL A 58 -5.02 11.31 8.16
C VAL A 58 -5.58 11.28 6.74
N PRO A 59 -5.52 12.40 6.02
CA PRO A 59 -6.00 12.40 4.64
C PRO A 59 -5.15 11.48 3.78
N LEU A 60 -5.77 10.91 2.76
CA LEU A 60 -5.07 9.98 1.89
C LEU A 60 -3.86 10.61 1.21
N ALA A 61 -3.92 11.89 0.89
CA ALA A 61 -2.81 12.57 0.26
C ALA A 61 -1.57 12.61 1.16
N VAL A 62 -1.79 12.71 2.47
CA VAL A 62 -0.68 12.69 3.42
C VAL A 62 -0.04 11.33 3.47
N LEU A 63 -0.86 10.28 3.44
CA LEU A 63 -0.33 8.91 3.41
C LEU A 63 0.42 8.65 2.11
N GLU A 64 -0.09 9.15 1.01
CA GLU A 64 0.56 8.99 -0.27
C GLU A 64 1.98 9.53 -0.22
N GLU A 65 2.14 10.71 0.34
CA GLU A 65 3.43 11.34 0.43
C GLU A 65 4.34 10.60 1.41
N ALA A 66 3.81 10.25 2.57
CA ALA A 66 4.59 9.61 3.61
C ALA A 66 5.03 8.18 3.23
N TRP A 67 4.20 7.49 2.48
CA TRP A 67 4.46 6.08 2.18
C TRP A 67 4.93 5.82 0.76
N ARG A 68 5.28 6.86 0.05
CA ARG A 68 5.74 6.71 -1.32
C ARG A 68 6.92 5.76 -1.43
N ASP A 69 7.91 5.95 -0.57
CA ASP A 69 9.10 5.12 -0.61
C ASP A 69 8.89 3.73 -0.03
N ALA A 70 7.73 3.50 0.56
CA ALA A 70 7.40 2.20 1.10
C ALA A 70 6.66 1.34 0.08
N GLY A 71 6.55 1.80 -1.17
CA GLY A 71 5.92 1.02 -2.21
C GLY A 71 4.43 1.22 -2.34
N PHE A 72 3.91 2.32 -1.81
CA PHE A 72 2.50 2.66 -1.98
C PHE A 72 2.33 3.59 -3.15
N VAL A 73 1.30 3.35 -3.95
CA VAL A 73 1.04 4.14 -5.15
C VAL A 73 -0.42 4.55 -5.21
N ARG A 74 -0.65 5.81 -5.56
CA ARG A 74 -2.01 6.27 -5.75
C ARG A 74 -2.53 5.72 -7.06
N ILE A 75 -3.64 5.02 -7.02
CA ILE A 75 -4.23 4.43 -8.23
C ILE A 75 -5.53 5.12 -8.62
N HIS A 76 -6.10 5.86 -7.70
CA HIS A 76 -7.36 6.53 -7.90
C HIS A 76 -7.44 7.63 -6.87
N ARG A 77 -8.27 8.65 -7.12
CA ARG A 77 -8.39 9.73 -6.14
C ARG A 77 -8.81 9.22 -4.77
N SER A 78 -9.46 8.04 -4.75
CA SER A 78 -9.94 7.46 -3.49
C SER A 78 -9.11 6.31 -2.97
N HIS A 79 -8.10 5.87 -3.70
CA HIS A 79 -7.36 4.67 -3.31
C HIS A 79 -5.87 4.79 -3.44
N LEU A 80 -5.18 4.26 -2.43
CA LEU A 80 -3.73 4.16 -2.37
C LEU A 80 -3.43 2.69 -2.11
N VAL A 81 -2.60 2.06 -2.94
CA VAL A 81 -2.38 0.62 -2.84
C VAL A 81 -0.92 0.30 -2.56
N SER A 82 -0.71 -0.75 -1.77
CA SER A 82 0.62 -1.28 -1.53
C SER A 82 0.97 -2.23 -2.67
N LEU A 83 2.03 -1.92 -3.40
CA LEU A 83 2.41 -2.76 -4.53
C LEU A 83 2.79 -4.18 -4.11
N ALA A 84 3.27 -4.33 -2.88
CA ALA A 84 3.64 -5.65 -2.37
C ALA A 84 2.43 -6.57 -2.23
N HIS A 85 1.24 -6.00 -2.14
CA HIS A 85 0.02 -6.79 -1.96
C HIS A 85 -0.81 -6.92 -3.22
N VAL A 86 -0.33 -6.41 -4.35
CA VAL A 86 -1.05 -6.52 -5.60
C VAL A 86 -0.81 -7.91 -6.18
N ASP A 87 -1.89 -8.62 -6.40
CA ASP A 87 -1.80 -9.97 -6.96
C ASP A 87 -1.87 -9.99 -8.47
N GLU A 88 -2.59 -9.02 -9.04
CA GLU A 88 -2.85 -9.07 -10.46
C GLU A 88 -3.23 -7.70 -10.99
N LEU A 89 -2.74 -7.38 -12.18
CA LEU A 89 -3.14 -6.19 -12.90
C LEU A 89 -3.85 -6.64 -14.16
N VAL A 90 -5.08 -6.21 -14.33
CA VAL A 90 -5.88 -6.59 -15.49
C VAL A 90 -6.16 -5.37 -16.33
N VAL A 91 -5.86 -5.46 -17.62
CA VAL A 91 -6.16 -4.38 -18.56
C VAL A 91 -7.11 -4.96 -19.60
N GLU A 92 -8.32 -4.41 -19.61
CA GLU A 92 -9.37 -4.90 -20.50
C GLU A 92 -10.13 -3.72 -21.08
N SER A 93 -10.24 -3.68 -22.39
CA SER A 93 -11.02 -2.62 -23.05
C SER A 93 -10.64 -1.23 -22.58
N GLY A 94 -9.37 -1.00 -22.38
CA GLY A 94 -8.89 0.30 -21.94
C GLY A 94 -9.06 0.56 -20.47
N ARG A 95 -9.57 -0.40 -19.73
CA ARG A 95 -9.72 -0.27 -18.28
C ARG A 95 -8.64 -1.02 -17.58
N CYS A 96 -8.20 -0.46 -16.46
CA CYS A 96 -7.17 -1.06 -15.66
C CYS A 96 -7.71 -1.33 -14.26
N THR A 97 -7.55 -2.56 -13.80
CA THR A 97 -8.05 -2.99 -12.50
C THR A 97 -6.95 -3.75 -11.78
N LEU A 98 -6.83 -3.53 -10.48
CA LEU A 98 -5.91 -4.28 -9.65
C LEU A 98 -6.69 -5.26 -8.78
N ARG A 99 -6.13 -6.42 -8.59
CA ARG A 99 -6.68 -7.37 -7.64
C ARG A 99 -5.76 -7.45 -6.43
N VAL A 100 -6.34 -7.24 -5.27
CA VAL A 100 -5.62 -7.34 -4.00
C VAL A 100 -6.44 -8.30 -3.15
N GLY A 101 -5.98 -9.54 -3.04
CA GLY A 101 -6.77 -10.58 -2.39
C GLY A 101 -8.09 -10.78 -3.13
N ASP A 102 -9.18 -10.61 -2.43
CA ASP A 102 -10.51 -10.76 -3.01
C ASP A 102 -11.10 -9.46 -3.52
N VAL A 103 -10.34 -8.39 -3.43
CA VAL A 103 -10.87 -7.06 -3.77
C VAL A 103 -10.31 -6.61 -5.12
N ARG A 104 -11.17 -6.00 -5.92
CA ARG A 104 -10.77 -5.41 -7.19
C ARG A 104 -10.86 -3.90 -7.06
N LEU A 105 -9.78 -3.23 -7.45
CA LEU A 105 -9.71 -1.78 -7.35
C LEU A 105 -9.49 -1.19 -8.73
N THR A 106 -10.25 -0.17 -9.05
CA THR A 106 -10.14 0.49 -10.34
C THR A 106 -8.97 1.47 -10.33
N VAL A 107 -8.19 1.44 -11.40
CA VAL A 107 -7.10 2.39 -11.58
C VAL A 107 -7.58 3.47 -12.53
N SER A 108 -7.45 4.73 -12.13
CA SER A 108 -7.89 5.81 -12.99
C SER A 108 -6.95 5.90 -14.20
N ARG A 109 -7.48 6.48 -15.30
CA ARG A 109 -6.69 6.60 -16.52
C ARG A 109 -5.40 7.36 -16.32
N ARG A 110 -5.47 8.42 -15.53
CA ARG A 110 -4.29 9.25 -15.31
C ARG A 110 -3.21 8.51 -14.52
N ASN A 111 -3.58 7.51 -13.75
CA ASN A 111 -2.63 6.78 -12.92
C ASN A 111 -2.15 5.48 -13.54
N THR A 112 -2.74 5.05 -14.64
CA THR A 112 -2.43 3.76 -15.24
C THR A 112 -0.98 3.67 -15.72
N GLY A 113 -0.50 4.72 -16.39
CA GLY A 113 0.86 4.70 -16.90
C GLY A 113 1.89 4.65 -15.80
N ALA A 114 1.73 5.51 -14.80
CA ALA A 114 2.66 5.56 -13.68
C ALA A 114 2.68 4.25 -12.91
N LEU A 115 1.51 3.66 -12.72
CA LEU A 115 1.41 2.39 -12.03
C LEU A 115 2.11 1.28 -12.80
N ARG A 116 1.87 1.21 -14.09
CA ARG A 116 2.49 0.18 -14.92
C ARG A 116 4.01 0.31 -14.86
N ASP A 117 4.50 1.54 -14.95
CA ASP A 117 5.93 1.77 -14.88
C ASP A 117 6.51 1.33 -13.55
N ARG A 118 5.80 1.62 -12.46
CA ARG A 118 6.25 1.23 -11.14
C ARG A 118 6.29 -0.29 -10.99
N LEU A 119 5.28 -0.97 -11.50
CA LEU A 119 5.23 -2.43 -11.42
C LEU A 119 6.33 -3.07 -12.24
N VAL A 120 6.57 -2.57 -13.42
CA VAL A 120 7.62 -3.12 -14.27
C VAL A 120 8.99 -2.91 -13.64
N ARG A 121 9.26 -1.71 -13.15
CA ARG A 121 10.54 -1.46 -12.51
C ARG A 121 10.74 -2.28 -11.26
N GLY A 122 9.69 -2.42 -10.47
CA GLY A 122 9.79 -3.18 -9.26
C GLY A 122 10.02 -4.65 -9.52
N ALA A 123 9.47 -5.17 -10.61
CA ALA A 123 9.62 -6.57 -10.94
C ALA A 123 10.99 -6.90 -11.51
N LEU A 124 11.48 -6.05 -12.39
CA LEU A 124 12.75 -6.33 -13.06
C LEU A 124 13.92 -6.61 -12.15
N PRO A 125 14.18 -5.79 -11.14
CA PRO A 125 15.33 -6.04 -10.29
C PRO A 125 15.24 -7.31 -9.49
N ARG A 126 14.06 -7.79 -9.25
CA ARG A 126 13.88 -8.97 -8.44
C ARG A 126 13.81 -10.23 -9.23
N ARG A 127 13.55 -10.11 -10.52
CA ARG A 127 13.35 -11.27 -11.29
C ARG A 127 14.54 -12.01 -11.68
N PRO A 128 15.69 -11.41 -11.68
CA PRO A 128 16.81 -12.19 -12.09
C PRO A 128 16.85 -13.47 -11.41
N HIS A 129 16.11 -13.83 -10.68
CA HIS A 129 16.14 -15.02 -10.11
C HIS A 129 14.88 -15.62 -10.13
N ALA A 130 14.28 -15.41 -10.41
CA ALA A 130 13.37 -16.00 -10.40
C ALA A 130 12.92 -16.74 -10.97
N SER A 131 13.09 -16.44 -10.96
CA SER A 131 12.66 -16.94 -11.21
C SER A 131 12.58 -17.53 -11.74
N SER A 132 12.70 -17.53 -11.85
CA SER A 132 12.60 -17.95 -12.27
C SER A 132 12.55 -18.52 -12.75
N PRO A 133 12.52 -18.91 -12.79
CA PRO A 133 12.37 -19.43 -13.31
C PRO A 133 12.07 -19.68 -14.09
N THR A 134 12.00 -19.46 -14.31
CA THR A 134 11.68 -19.63 -14.90
C THR A 134 11.60 -19.89 -15.48
N PRO A 135 11.61 -20.04 -15.60
CA PRO A 135 11.35 -20.38 -16.10
C PRO A 135 11.23 -20.83 -16.51
#